data_4d53dc4e10e530b2eb23b253d3183ef1
#
_entry.id   4d53dc4e10e530b2eb23b253d3183ef1
#
_cell.length_a   1.000
_cell.length_b   1.000
_cell.length_c   1.000
_cell.angle_alpha   90.00
_cell.angle_beta   90.00
_cell.angle_gamma   90.00
#
_symmetry.space_group_name_H-M   'P 1'
#
loop_
_entity.id
_entity.type
_entity.pdbx_description
1 polymer ?
#
loop_
_entity_poly.entity_id
_entity_poly.type
_entity_poly.pdbx_seq_one_letter_code
_entity_poly.pdbx_strand_id
1 'polypeptide(L)'
;DINSLYPSVIRALNMANETIVGQLRQDLTEEFIDHKMAGKGKKASFAGAWEGQFGSLEYTSVMRKDRAQSITIDWENGESNILSAAEVYDLIYDQGNPWFLSANGTIFTHEFAGVIPGLLERWYAERKEMQGKLQQAIEAGNKVEQEFWDKRQLVKKINLNSLYGALLNPGCRFFDIRIGQSTTLTGRCITKHMAAKTNEIICGTYDYVGPSVIYGD
;
A
#
# COMPACT_ATOMS: atom_id res chain seq x y z
N ASP A 1 -12.35 6.24 8.83
CA ASP A 1 -12.17 5.00 8.02
C ASP A 1 -11.80 5.36 6.58
N ILE A 2 -10.71 4.77 6.11
CA ILE A 2 -10.30 4.90 4.70
C ILE A 2 -11.10 3.88 3.89
N ASN A 3 -11.98 4.38 3.04
CA ASN A 3 -12.87 3.52 2.26
C ASN A 3 -12.06 2.63 1.29
N SER A 4 -12.09 1.31 1.54
CA SER A 4 -11.40 0.30 0.72
C SER A 4 -9.90 0.58 0.58
N LEU A 5 -9.19 0.77 1.71
CA LEU A 5 -7.78 1.17 1.75
C LEU A 5 -6.90 0.31 0.82
N TYR A 6 -6.88 -1.00 0.98
CA TYR A 6 -6.02 -1.88 0.17
C TYR A 6 -6.35 -1.86 -1.33
N PRO A 7 -7.61 -2.00 -1.76
CA PRO A 7 -7.97 -1.79 -3.16
C PRO A 7 -7.53 -0.43 -3.71
N SER A 8 -7.64 0.63 -2.90
CA SER A 8 -7.23 1.98 -3.31
C SER A 8 -5.72 2.10 -3.46
N VAL A 9 -4.94 1.50 -2.56
CA VAL A 9 -3.47 1.45 -2.64
C VAL A 9 -3.01 0.68 -3.88
N ILE A 10 -3.59 -0.51 -4.13
CA ILE A 10 -3.27 -1.32 -5.31
C ILE A 10 -3.54 -0.55 -6.61
N ARG A 11 -4.66 0.16 -6.69
CA ARG A 11 -5.01 1.00 -7.85
C ARG A 11 -4.08 2.19 -8.00
N ALA A 12 -3.80 2.91 -6.91
CA ALA A 12 -2.99 4.12 -6.94
C ALA A 12 -1.54 3.87 -7.36
N LEU A 13 -0.96 2.76 -6.95
CA LEU A 13 0.41 2.37 -7.32
C LEU A 13 0.47 1.36 -8.47
N ASN A 14 -0.66 1.08 -9.13
CA ASN A 14 -0.75 0.14 -10.26
C ASN A 14 -0.11 -1.23 -9.95
N MET A 15 -0.37 -1.77 -8.75
CA MET A 15 0.28 -2.98 -8.26
C MET A 15 -0.25 -4.25 -8.95
N ALA A 16 0.55 -4.83 -9.83
CA ALA A 16 0.29 -6.11 -10.50
C ALA A 16 1.62 -6.78 -10.83
N ASN A 17 1.62 -8.09 -11.09
CA ASN A 17 2.83 -8.84 -11.43
C ASN A 17 3.54 -8.24 -12.65
N GLU A 18 2.78 -7.91 -13.69
CA GLU A 18 3.27 -7.38 -14.96
C GLU A 18 3.72 -5.91 -14.90
N THR A 19 3.41 -5.20 -13.82
CA THR A 19 3.81 -3.80 -13.63
C THR A 19 5.01 -3.62 -12.71
N ILE A 20 5.51 -4.70 -12.11
CA ILE A 20 6.76 -4.66 -11.34
C ILE A 20 7.91 -4.46 -12.32
N VAL A 21 8.76 -3.47 -12.07
CA VAL A 21 9.98 -3.20 -12.87
C VAL A 21 11.25 -3.43 -12.08
N GLY A 22 11.18 -3.38 -10.74
CA GLY A 22 12.33 -3.62 -9.88
C GLY A 22 11.98 -3.68 -8.41
N GLN A 23 12.97 -4.02 -7.60
CA GLN A 23 12.86 -4.13 -6.15
C GLN A 23 14.12 -3.55 -5.49
N LEU A 24 13.95 -2.70 -4.49
CA LEU A 24 15.04 -2.35 -3.59
C LEU A 24 15.39 -3.59 -2.77
N ARG A 25 16.67 -4.00 -2.81
CA ARG A 25 17.14 -5.14 -2.00
C ARG A 25 17.04 -4.77 -0.53
N GLN A 26 16.41 -5.63 0.27
CA GLN A 26 16.01 -5.32 1.64
C GLN A 26 17.08 -5.69 2.69
N ASP A 27 18.36 -5.51 2.38
CA ASP A 27 19.49 -5.89 3.26
C ASP A 27 19.41 -5.18 4.63
N LEU A 28 19.14 -3.87 4.64
CA LEU A 28 19.02 -3.08 5.88
C LEU A 28 17.80 -3.47 6.71
N THR A 29 16.69 -3.71 6.01
CA THR A 29 15.43 -4.10 6.64
C THR A 29 15.55 -5.49 7.25
N GLU A 30 16.16 -6.45 6.56
CA GLU A 30 16.39 -7.81 7.06
C GLU A 30 17.31 -7.79 8.27
N GLU A 31 18.45 -7.10 8.21
CA GLU A 31 19.37 -6.95 9.33
C GLU A 31 18.68 -6.33 10.55
N PHE A 32 17.88 -5.27 10.33
CA PHE A 32 17.09 -4.64 11.40
C PHE A 32 16.11 -5.60 12.06
N ILE A 33 15.36 -6.37 11.26
CA ILE A 33 14.39 -7.34 11.76
C ILE A 33 15.10 -8.43 12.55
N ASP A 34 16.17 -8.98 12.01
CA ASP A 34 16.95 -10.04 12.66
C ASP A 34 17.51 -9.55 14.01
N HIS A 35 18.04 -8.33 14.06
CA HIS A 35 18.49 -7.73 15.31
C HIS A 35 17.34 -7.55 16.31
N LYS A 36 16.18 -7.08 15.86
CA LYS A 36 14.99 -6.91 16.73
C LYS A 36 14.41 -8.23 17.22
N MET A 37 14.52 -9.29 16.44
CA MET A 37 14.03 -10.63 16.78
C MET A 37 15.02 -11.44 17.59
N ALA A 38 16.32 -11.08 17.55
CA ALA A 38 17.39 -11.80 18.23
C ALA A 38 17.11 -11.94 19.73
N GLY A 39 17.24 -13.15 20.25
CA GLY A 39 17.06 -13.46 21.67
C GLY A 39 15.63 -13.45 22.21
N LYS A 40 14.63 -13.11 21.40
CA LYS A 40 13.22 -13.03 21.85
C LYS A 40 12.45 -14.35 21.76
N GLY A 41 12.97 -15.35 21.09
CA GLY A 41 12.37 -16.66 20.92
C GLY A 41 10.95 -16.60 20.35
N LYS A 42 10.10 -17.59 20.71
CA LYS A 42 8.71 -17.68 20.23
C LYS A 42 7.77 -16.55 20.69
N LYS A 43 8.21 -15.71 21.64
CA LYS A 43 7.42 -14.58 22.15
C LYS A 43 7.59 -13.31 21.30
N ALA A 44 8.58 -13.27 20.40
CA ALA A 44 8.75 -12.15 19.50
C ALA A 44 7.66 -12.20 18.42
N SER A 45 7.00 -11.05 18.16
CA SER A 45 6.10 -10.92 17.04
C SER A 45 6.79 -10.12 15.94
N PHE A 46 6.64 -10.59 14.69
CA PHE A 46 7.13 -9.86 13.53
C PHE A 46 6.54 -8.44 13.46
N ALA A 47 5.26 -8.27 13.87
CA ALA A 47 4.62 -6.97 13.96
C ALA A 47 5.33 -6.01 14.93
N GLY A 48 5.86 -6.52 16.06
CA GLY A 48 6.62 -5.73 17.02
C GLY A 48 7.97 -5.26 16.47
N ALA A 49 8.59 -5.98 15.54
CA ALA A 49 9.81 -5.54 14.87
C ALA A 49 9.59 -4.29 14.01
N TRP A 50 8.37 -4.09 13.50
CA TRP A 50 7.98 -2.95 12.68
C TRP A 50 7.45 -1.75 13.46
N GLU A 51 7.44 -1.82 14.80
CA GLU A 51 6.97 -0.70 15.61
C GLU A 51 7.81 0.56 15.33
N GLY A 52 7.13 1.67 15.10
CA GLY A 52 7.78 2.94 14.76
C GLY A 52 8.20 3.11 13.30
N GLN A 53 8.22 2.04 12.49
CA GLN A 53 8.61 2.15 11.08
C GLN A 53 7.41 2.44 10.18
N PHE A 54 7.58 3.31 9.16
CA PHE A 54 6.56 3.62 8.15
C PHE A 54 6.62 2.69 6.93
N GLY A 55 7.78 2.12 6.63
CA GLY A 55 8.00 1.20 5.52
C GLY A 55 9.30 0.45 5.70
N SER A 56 9.86 -0.13 4.64
CA SER A 56 11.22 -0.68 4.68
C SER A 56 12.25 0.41 4.97
N LEU A 57 13.42 0.03 5.51
CA LEU A 57 14.46 1.01 5.83
C LEU A 57 15.02 1.63 4.55
N GLU A 58 15.13 0.84 3.47
CA GLU A 58 15.53 1.29 2.15
C GLU A 58 14.56 2.34 1.61
N TYR A 59 13.24 2.06 1.64
CA TYR A 59 12.21 3.03 1.28
C TYR A 59 12.34 4.32 2.12
N THR A 60 12.54 4.18 3.43
CA THR A 60 12.69 5.33 4.33
C THR A 60 13.92 6.17 3.98
N SER A 61 15.05 5.52 3.66
CA SER A 61 16.28 6.20 3.25
C SER A 61 16.11 6.94 1.91
N VAL A 62 15.42 6.32 0.94
CA VAL A 62 15.08 6.95 -0.33
C VAL A 62 14.21 8.19 -0.11
N MET A 63 13.13 8.07 0.68
CA MET A 63 12.23 9.20 0.95
C MET A 63 12.89 10.35 1.72
N ARG A 64 13.96 10.07 2.46
CA ARG A 64 14.80 11.08 3.13
C ARG A 64 15.91 11.64 2.23
N LYS A 65 16.07 11.12 1.01
CA LYS A 65 17.17 11.47 0.09
C LYS A 65 18.54 11.31 0.75
N ASP A 66 18.75 10.19 1.46
CA ASP A 66 20.00 9.95 2.17
C ASP A 66 21.13 9.68 1.17
N ARG A 67 22.12 10.57 1.13
CA ARG A 67 23.29 10.47 0.23
C ARG A 67 24.34 9.50 0.73
N ALA A 68 24.36 9.20 2.02
CA ALA A 68 25.34 8.30 2.62
C ALA A 68 24.91 6.82 2.52
N GLN A 69 23.60 6.57 2.38
CA GLN A 69 23.06 5.22 2.30
C GLN A 69 23.08 4.71 0.88
N SER A 70 23.81 3.63 0.65
CA SER A 70 23.75 2.88 -0.63
C SER A 70 22.57 1.93 -0.67
N ILE A 71 21.88 1.90 -1.78
CA ILE A 71 20.72 1.05 -2.07
C ILE A 71 21.01 0.24 -3.32
N THR A 72 20.77 -1.06 -3.25
CA THR A 72 20.81 -1.93 -4.44
C THR A 72 19.41 -2.06 -5.00
N ILE A 73 19.25 -1.83 -6.31
CA ILE A 73 18.02 -2.09 -7.05
C ILE A 73 18.24 -3.34 -7.88
N ASP A 74 17.39 -4.34 -7.70
CA ASP A 74 17.32 -5.51 -8.54
C ASP A 74 16.17 -5.33 -9.54
N TRP A 75 16.50 -5.25 -10.84
CA TRP A 75 15.54 -5.04 -11.91
C TRP A 75 14.96 -6.37 -12.42
N GLU A 76 13.74 -6.34 -12.93
CA GLU A 76 13.08 -7.55 -13.50
C GLU A 76 13.80 -8.07 -14.78
N ASN A 77 14.65 -7.28 -15.42
CA ASN A 77 15.51 -7.73 -16.53
C ASN A 77 16.74 -8.55 -16.08
N GLY A 78 16.94 -8.71 -14.77
CA GLY A 78 18.06 -9.44 -14.17
C GLY A 78 19.31 -8.59 -13.90
N GLU A 79 19.29 -7.30 -14.20
CA GLU A 79 20.36 -6.38 -13.85
C GLU A 79 20.22 -5.87 -12.42
N SER A 80 21.34 -5.45 -11.83
CA SER A 80 21.34 -4.79 -10.52
C SER A 80 22.18 -3.51 -10.58
N ASN A 81 21.68 -2.46 -9.94
CA ASN A 81 22.39 -1.20 -9.80
C ASN A 81 22.56 -0.83 -8.34
N ILE A 82 23.71 -0.27 -7.99
CA ILE A 82 23.98 0.28 -6.66
C ILE A 82 24.03 1.80 -6.79
N LEU A 83 23.12 2.48 -6.10
CA LEU A 83 22.98 3.94 -6.12
C LEU A 83 22.85 4.45 -4.68
N SER A 84 23.15 5.73 -4.44
CA SER A 84 22.75 6.35 -3.16
C SER A 84 21.24 6.48 -3.10
N ALA A 85 20.66 6.49 -1.91
CA ALA A 85 19.22 6.62 -1.74
C ALA A 85 18.68 7.94 -2.34
N ALA A 86 19.49 9.01 -2.37
CA ALA A 86 19.13 10.25 -3.07
C ALA A 86 19.04 10.04 -4.58
N GLU A 87 20.00 9.34 -5.20
CA GLU A 87 19.97 9.03 -6.64
C GLU A 87 18.78 8.12 -7.00
N VAL A 88 18.43 7.18 -6.14
CA VAL A 88 17.22 6.36 -6.31
C VAL A 88 15.97 7.23 -6.29
N TYR A 89 15.89 8.20 -5.38
CA TYR A 89 14.77 9.15 -5.34
C TYR A 89 14.68 9.95 -6.64
N ASP A 90 15.79 10.53 -7.07
CA ASP A 90 15.85 11.32 -8.32
C ASP A 90 15.47 10.48 -9.53
N LEU A 91 15.93 9.21 -9.60
CA LEU A 91 15.60 8.27 -10.66
C LEU A 91 14.08 8.00 -10.75
N ILE A 92 13.42 7.83 -9.61
CA ILE A 92 11.99 7.46 -9.56
C ILE A 92 11.08 8.69 -9.74
N TYR A 93 11.42 9.82 -9.11
CA TYR A 93 10.50 10.95 -8.99
C TYR A 93 10.90 12.19 -9.82
N ASP A 94 12.19 12.43 -10.03
CA ASP A 94 12.67 13.69 -10.63
C ASP A 94 13.08 13.54 -12.10
N GLN A 95 13.34 12.31 -12.60
CA GLN A 95 13.72 12.06 -13.99
C GLN A 95 12.54 11.84 -14.95
N GLY A 96 11.30 11.93 -14.46
CA GLY A 96 10.11 11.79 -15.31
C GLY A 96 9.80 10.34 -15.72
N ASN A 97 10.39 9.36 -15.06
CA ASN A 97 10.03 7.96 -15.26
C ASN A 97 8.59 7.72 -14.77
N PRO A 98 7.81 6.89 -15.46
CA PRO A 98 6.44 6.56 -15.06
C PRO A 98 6.43 5.51 -13.93
N TRP A 99 7.23 5.71 -12.90
CA TRP A 99 7.45 4.74 -11.83
C TRP A 99 6.96 5.24 -10.49
N PHE A 100 6.53 4.29 -9.65
CA PHE A 100 6.15 4.55 -8.27
C PHE A 100 6.80 3.54 -7.35
N LEU A 101 7.29 4.02 -6.21
CA LEU A 101 7.91 3.20 -5.17
C LEU A 101 6.90 2.90 -4.07
N SER A 102 6.66 1.61 -3.80
CA SER A 102 5.88 1.19 -2.64
C SER A 102 6.69 1.27 -1.35
N ALA A 103 6.02 1.31 -0.20
CA ALA A 103 6.70 1.32 1.10
C ALA A 103 7.45 0.02 1.43
N ASN A 104 7.29 -1.03 0.61
CA ASN A 104 8.09 -2.25 0.64
C ASN A 104 9.37 -2.16 -0.20
N GLY A 105 9.55 -1.08 -0.97
CA GLY A 105 10.68 -0.95 -1.88
C GLY A 105 10.47 -1.58 -3.26
N THR A 106 9.27 -2.06 -3.58
CA THR A 106 8.94 -2.53 -4.93
C THR A 106 8.60 -1.36 -5.84
N ILE A 107 9.14 -1.35 -7.05
CA ILE A 107 8.95 -0.31 -8.05
C ILE A 107 7.94 -0.81 -9.08
N PHE A 108 6.87 -0.04 -9.29
CA PHE A 108 5.81 -0.32 -10.26
C PHE A 108 5.79 0.71 -11.37
N THR A 109 5.51 0.28 -12.62
CA THR A 109 5.32 1.20 -13.74
C THR A 109 3.87 1.63 -13.91
N HIS A 110 3.68 2.84 -14.42
CA HIS A 110 2.40 3.40 -14.85
C HIS A 110 2.32 3.61 -16.37
N GLU A 111 3.24 3.03 -17.14
CA GLU A 111 3.19 3.10 -18.62
C GLU A 111 1.91 2.47 -19.19
N PHE A 112 1.39 1.47 -18.50
CA PHE A 112 0.15 0.80 -18.85
C PHE A 112 -0.61 0.38 -17.59
N ALA A 113 -1.90 0.19 -17.70
CA ALA A 113 -2.73 -0.27 -16.58
C ALA A 113 -2.55 -1.77 -16.36
N GLY A 114 -2.20 -2.17 -15.13
CA GLY A 114 -2.15 -3.58 -14.74
C GLY A 114 -3.56 -4.20 -14.73
N VAL A 115 -3.63 -5.51 -14.94
CA VAL A 115 -4.90 -6.25 -14.99
C VAL A 115 -5.68 -6.15 -13.68
N ILE A 116 -5.00 -6.35 -12.57
CA ILE A 116 -5.63 -6.30 -11.24
C ILE A 116 -6.08 -4.87 -10.88
N PRO A 117 -5.24 -3.82 -10.99
CA PRO A 117 -5.67 -2.43 -10.82
C PRO A 117 -6.85 -2.04 -11.71
N GLY A 118 -6.82 -2.43 -13.00
CA GLY A 118 -7.91 -2.16 -13.93
C GLY A 118 -9.23 -2.85 -13.54
N LEU A 119 -9.17 -4.09 -13.06
CA LEU A 119 -10.33 -4.80 -12.53
C LEU A 119 -10.91 -4.11 -11.28
N LEU A 120 -10.05 -3.70 -10.34
CA LEU A 120 -10.44 -2.99 -9.13
C LEU A 120 -11.06 -1.63 -9.45
N GLU A 121 -10.51 -0.90 -10.43
CA GLU A 121 -11.07 0.37 -10.91
C GLU A 121 -12.50 0.20 -11.40
N ARG A 122 -12.73 -0.79 -12.30
CA ARG A 122 -14.06 -1.11 -12.81
C ARG A 122 -15.03 -1.48 -11.68
N TRP A 123 -14.63 -2.36 -10.75
CA TRP A 123 -15.52 -2.76 -9.65
C TRP A 123 -15.82 -1.61 -8.70
N TYR A 124 -14.86 -0.71 -8.49
CA TYR A 124 -15.07 0.48 -7.68
C TYR A 124 -16.06 1.44 -8.34
N ALA A 125 -15.93 1.69 -9.65
CA ALA A 125 -16.86 2.51 -10.42
C ALA A 125 -18.29 1.92 -10.39
N GLU A 126 -18.44 0.61 -10.66
CA GLU A 126 -19.72 -0.09 -10.58
C GLU A 126 -20.35 0.03 -9.17
N ARG A 127 -19.54 -0.09 -8.13
CA ARG A 127 -20.03 0.08 -6.75
C ARG A 127 -20.52 1.50 -6.49
N LYS A 128 -19.80 2.51 -6.96
CA LYS A 128 -20.22 3.92 -6.85
C LYS A 128 -21.54 4.19 -7.56
N GLU A 129 -21.74 3.63 -8.74
CA GLU A 129 -23.01 3.71 -9.46
C GLU A 129 -24.15 3.07 -8.64
N MET A 130 -23.93 1.87 -8.08
CA MET A 130 -24.91 1.18 -7.25
C MET A 130 -25.25 1.99 -5.97
N GLN A 131 -24.28 2.63 -5.36
CA GLN A 131 -24.48 3.52 -4.20
C GLN A 131 -25.32 4.74 -4.58
N GLY A 132 -25.10 5.32 -5.78
CA GLY A 132 -25.95 6.41 -6.30
C GLY A 132 -27.41 5.98 -6.49
N LYS A 133 -27.64 4.79 -7.07
CA LYS A 133 -28.99 4.21 -7.23
C LYS A 133 -29.65 3.91 -5.87
N LEU A 134 -28.88 3.41 -4.90
CA LEU A 134 -29.37 3.21 -3.54
C LEU A 134 -29.83 4.53 -2.93
N GLN A 135 -29.03 5.60 -3.07
CA GLN A 135 -29.39 6.91 -2.55
C GLN A 135 -30.69 7.44 -3.16
N GLN A 136 -30.85 7.31 -4.46
CA GLN A 136 -32.09 7.69 -5.17
C GLN A 136 -33.31 6.88 -4.66
N ALA A 137 -33.12 5.58 -4.44
CA ALA A 137 -34.20 4.74 -3.88
C ALA A 137 -34.59 5.13 -2.44
N ILE A 138 -33.62 5.58 -1.63
CA ILE A 138 -33.84 6.11 -0.28
C ILE A 138 -34.68 7.39 -0.35
N GLU A 139 -34.30 8.33 -1.21
CA GLU A 139 -34.99 9.60 -1.43
C GLU A 139 -36.43 9.40 -1.94
N ALA A 140 -36.62 8.40 -2.80
CA ALA A 140 -37.94 8.02 -3.33
C ALA A 140 -38.81 7.20 -2.33
N GLY A 141 -38.26 6.77 -1.18
CA GLY A 141 -38.93 5.93 -0.22
C GLY A 141 -39.22 4.49 -0.72
N ASN A 142 -38.57 4.05 -1.79
CA ASN A 142 -38.80 2.73 -2.40
C ASN A 142 -37.98 1.65 -1.67
N LYS A 143 -38.54 1.01 -0.67
CA LYS A 143 -37.87 0.01 0.16
C LYS A 143 -37.37 -1.22 -0.64
N VAL A 144 -38.06 -1.62 -1.67
CA VAL A 144 -37.69 -2.80 -2.49
C VAL A 144 -36.40 -2.51 -3.26
N GLU A 145 -36.32 -1.33 -3.89
CA GLU A 145 -35.11 -0.91 -4.58
C GLU A 145 -33.94 -0.61 -3.63
N GLN A 146 -34.21 -0.07 -2.43
CA GLN A 146 -33.20 0.11 -1.39
C GLN A 146 -32.53 -1.21 -1.06
N GLU A 147 -33.33 -2.24 -0.73
CA GLU A 147 -32.79 -3.57 -0.39
C GLU A 147 -32.04 -4.20 -1.56
N PHE A 148 -32.52 -4.03 -2.78
CA PHE A 148 -31.89 -4.56 -3.99
C PHE A 148 -30.50 -3.92 -4.24
N TRP A 149 -30.41 -2.60 -4.22
CA TRP A 149 -29.15 -1.90 -4.49
C TRP A 149 -28.16 -2.03 -3.32
N ASP A 150 -28.64 -2.06 -2.08
CA ASP A 150 -27.78 -2.28 -0.90
C ASP A 150 -27.08 -3.64 -0.97
N LYS A 151 -27.80 -4.72 -1.24
CA LYS A 151 -27.22 -6.05 -1.41
C LYS A 151 -26.20 -6.10 -2.55
N ARG A 152 -26.47 -5.45 -3.66
CA ARG A 152 -25.56 -5.44 -4.81
C ARG A 152 -24.25 -4.66 -4.54
N GLN A 153 -24.35 -3.47 -3.95
CA GLN A 153 -23.16 -2.72 -3.60
C GLN A 153 -22.33 -3.44 -2.53
N LEU A 154 -22.97 -4.18 -1.61
CA LEU A 154 -22.30 -4.99 -0.61
C LEU A 154 -21.49 -6.14 -1.24
N VAL A 155 -22.04 -6.85 -2.23
CA VAL A 155 -21.31 -7.89 -2.97
C VAL A 155 -20.05 -7.29 -3.63
N LYS A 156 -20.17 -6.12 -4.25
CA LYS A 156 -19.00 -5.43 -4.84
C LYS A 156 -17.98 -5.02 -3.78
N LYS A 157 -18.41 -4.56 -2.60
CA LYS A 157 -17.51 -4.28 -1.48
C LYS A 157 -16.73 -5.53 -1.05
N ILE A 158 -17.42 -6.68 -0.94
CA ILE A 158 -16.79 -7.95 -0.59
C ILE A 158 -15.77 -8.35 -1.65
N ASN A 159 -16.12 -8.29 -2.94
CA ASN A 159 -15.21 -8.62 -4.03
C ASN A 159 -13.95 -7.74 -4.03
N LEU A 160 -14.10 -6.43 -3.86
CA LEU A 160 -12.99 -5.49 -3.76
C LEU A 160 -12.02 -5.85 -2.62
N ASN A 161 -12.55 -6.15 -1.45
CA ASN A 161 -11.72 -6.39 -0.27
C ASN A 161 -11.10 -7.81 -0.27
N SER A 162 -11.79 -8.81 -0.81
CA SER A 162 -11.30 -10.19 -0.84
C SER A 162 -10.23 -10.43 -1.92
N LEU A 163 -10.15 -9.59 -2.95
CA LEU A 163 -9.13 -9.72 -3.98
C LEU A 163 -7.70 -9.66 -3.40
N TYR A 164 -7.48 -8.76 -2.44
CA TYR A 164 -6.19 -8.69 -1.74
C TYR A 164 -5.81 -10.02 -1.08
N GLY A 165 -6.75 -10.68 -0.38
CA GLY A 165 -6.54 -11.99 0.21
C GLY A 165 -6.22 -13.08 -0.83
N ALA A 166 -6.83 -13.01 -2.00
CA ALA A 166 -6.55 -13.92 -3.11
C ALA A 166 -5.12 -13.74 -3.65
N LEU A 167 -4.64 -12.50 -3.76
CA LEU A 167 -3.27 -12.20 -4.21
C LEU A 167 -2.18 -12.71 -3.26
N LEU A 168 -2.51 -12.92 -1.98
CA LEU A 168 -1.61 -13.50 -0.97
C LEU A 168 -1.72 -15.03 -0.86
N ASN A 169 -2.60 -15.67 -1.62
CA ASN A 169 -2.72 -17.13 -1.62
C ASN A 169 -1.75 -17.74 -2.63
N PRO A 170 -0.78 -18.59 -2.19
CA PRO A 170 0.18 -19.23 -3.10
C PRO A 170 -0.47 -20.08 -4.20
N GLY A 171 -1.71 -20.53 -4.02
CA GLY A 171 -2.48 -21.24 -5.05
C GLY A 171 -3.10 -20.31 -6.11
N CYS A 172 -3.04 -19.01 -5.96
CA CYS A 172 -3.54 -18.07 -6.94
C CYS A 172 -2.51 -17.82 -8.05
N ARG A 173 -2.97 -17.77 -9.30
CA ARG A 173 -2.12 -17.49 -10.46
C ARG A 173 -1.37 -16.17 -10.38
N PHE A 174 -1.96 -15.18 -9.72
CA PHE A 174 -1.42 -13.82 -9.56
C PHE A 174 -0.70 -13.62 -8.22
N PHE A 175 -0.36 -14.72 -7.54
CA PHE A 175 0.37 -14.64 -6.29
C PHE A 175 1.75 -14.02 -6.50
N ASP A 176 2.02 -12.94 -5.79
CA ASP A 176 3.37 -12.39 -5.61
C ASP A 176 3.46 -11.76 -4.23
N ILE A 177 4.40 -12.22 -3.41
CA ILE A 177 4.58 -11.74 -2.04
C ILE A 177 4.91 -10.25 -2.01
N ARG A 178 5.60 -9.73 -3.04
CA ARG A 178 5.97 -8.30 -3.15
C ARG A 178 4.74 -7.43 -3.24
N ILE A 179 3.69 -7.84 -3.97
CA ILE A 179 2.41 -7.12 -4.07
C ILE A 179 1.73 -7.06 -2.71
N GLY A 180 1.69 -8.19 -2.01
CA GLY A 180 1.08 -8.27 -0.68
C GLY A 180 1.78 -7.39 0.35
N GLN A 181 3.10 -7.47 0.41
CA GLN A 181 3.92 -6.64 1.29
C GLN A 181 3.82 -5.15 0.93
N SER A 182 3.87 -4.83 -0.37
CA SER A 182 3.71 -3.46 -0.85
C SER A 182 2.36 -2.87 -0.44
N THR A 183 1.29 -3.64 -0.56
CA THR A 183 -0.06 -3.20 -0.20
C THR A 183 -0.18 -2.91 1.30
N THR A 184 0.29 -3.83 2.14
CA THR A 184 0.20 -3.69 3.61
C THR A 184 1.10 -2.59 4.14
N LEU A 185 2.37 -2.54 3.72
CA LEU A 185 3.30 -1.52 4.20
C LEU A 185 2.93 -0.11 3.71
N THR A 186 2.48 0.02 2.45
CA THR A 186 2.02 1.31 1.94
C THR A 186 0.73 1.75 2.64
N GLY A 187 -0.23 0.84 2.87
CA GLY A 187 -1.42 1.11 3.65
C GLY A 187 -1.08 1.59 5.08
N ARG A 188 -0.14 0.91 5.74
CA ARG A 188 0.36 1.31 7.06
C ARG A 188 1.02 2.70 7.03
N CYS A 189 1.84 2.97 6.02
CA CYS A 189 2.47 4.27 5.83
C CYS A 189 1.43 5.40 5.72
N ILE A 190 0.39 5.20 4.91
CA ILE A 190 -0.71 6.14 4.73
C ILE A 190 -1.45 6.37 6.06
N THR A 191 -1.81 5.31 6.77
CA THR A 191 -2.52 5.41 8.06
C THR A 191 -1.70 6.20 9.09
N LYS A 192 -0.40 5.90 9.22
CA LYS A 192 0.48 6.63 10.13
C LYS A 192 0.66 8.09 9.73
N HIS A 193 0.81 8.36 8.43
CA HIS A 193 0.89 9.73 7.92
C HIS A 193 -0.38 10.53 8.22
N MET A 194 -1.56 9.92 8.03
CA MET A 194 -2.83 10.54 8.38
C MET A 194 -2.93 10.87 9.86
N ALA A 195 -2.55 9.93 10.73
CA ALA A 195 -2.53 10.15 12.18
C ALA A 195 -1.58 11.29 12.56
N ALA A 196 -0.37 11.30 11.99
CA ALA A 196 0.64 12.36 12.23
C ALA A 196 0.14 13.73 11.75
N LYS A 197 -0.49 13.79 10.57
CA LYS A 197 -1.09 15.03 10.06
C LYS A 197 -2.27 15.52 10.91
N THR A 198 -3.08 14.63 11.42
CA THR A 198 -4.17 14.98 12.35
C THR A 198 -3.60 15.59 13.64
N ASN A 199 -2.58 14.97 14.22
CA ASN A 199 -1.91 15.51 15.40
C ASN A 199 -1.23 16.86 15.11
N GLU A 200 -0.58 17.02 13.96
CA GLU A 200 0.03 18.28 13.55
C GLU A 200 -1.00 19.43 13.49
N ILE A 201 -2.17 19.18 12.88
CA ILE A 201 -3.23 20.17 12.74
C ILE A 201 -3.87 20.51 14.09
N ILE A 202 -4.08 19.54 14.97
CA ILE A 202 -4.81 19.72 16.24
C ILE A 202 -3.87 20.12 17.37
N CYS A 203 -2.69 19.53 17.46
CA CYS A 203 -1.74 19.68 18.58
C CYS A 203 -0.43 20.37 18.20
N GLY A 204 -0.21 20.71 16.94
CA GLY A 204 1.00 21.38 16.46
C GLY A 204 2.22 20.48 16.31
N THR A 205 2.11 19.15 16.52
CA THR A 205 3.25 18.22 16.43
C THR A 205 2.96 17.11 15.44
N TYR A 206 3.84 16.96 14.43
CA TYR A 206 3.78 15.85 13.47
C TYR A 206 4.33 14.57 14.12
N ASP A 207 3.43 13.81 14.74
CA ASP A 207 3.74 12.49 15.32
C ASP A 207 2.51 11.60 15.16
N TYR A 208 2.70 10.33 14.75
CA TYR A 208 1.59 9.39 14.62
C TYR A 208 1.07 8.88 15.98
N VAL A 209 1.83 9.04 17.04
CA VAL A 209 1.41 8.84 18.43
C VAL A 209 1.14 10.19 19.07
N GLY A 210 -0.12 10.48 19.39
CA GLY A 210 -0.49 11.77 19.97
C GLY A 210 -1.90 11.77 20.55
N PRO A 211 -2.24 12.80 21.33
CA PRO A 211 -3.50 12.85 22.07
C PRO A 211 -4.75 13.04 21.19
N SER A 212 -4.60 13.43 19.93
CA SER A 212 -5.74 13.71 19.05
C SER A 212 -6.30 12.45 18.39
N VAL A 213 -5.50 11.39 18.29
CA VAL A 213 -5.91 10.11 17.69
C VAL A 213 -6.11 9.09 18.80
N ILE A 214 -7.37 8.80 19.12
CA ILE A 214 -7.75 7.88 20.20
C ILE A 214 -7.68 6.43 19.70
N TYR A 215 -8.01 6.21 18.44
CA TYR A 215 -8.04 4.89 17.82
C TYR A 215 -7.72 4.98 16.31
N GLY A 216 -6.93 4.07 15.82
CA GLY A 216 -6.62 3.93 14.39
C GLY A 216 -6.24 2.49 14.07
N ASP A 217 -6.91 1.90 13.08
CA ASP A 217 -6.67 0.57 12.52
C ASP A 217 -5.65 0.62 11.38
#